data_2f43b71123633380343d793608374715
#
_entry.id   2f43b71123633380343d793608374715
#
_cell.length_a   1.000
_cell.length_b   1.000
_cell.length_c   1.000
_cell.angle_alpha   90.00
_cell.angle_beta   90.00
_cell.angle_gamma   90.00
#
_symmetry.space_group_name_H-M   'P 1'
#
loop_
_entity.id
_entity.type
_entity.pdbx_description
1 polymer ?
#
loop_
_entity_poly.entity_id
_entity_poly.type
_entity_poly.pdbx_seq_one_letter_code
_entity_poly.pdbx_strand_id
1 'polypeptide(L)' 'MAERLKRLEEILAKKQRTDPDQVFFDNQEFIQIMNICKRTAQAWRDEGIIAYSQVGIKVYYRLSDILALLDKHHKPAKS' A
#
# COMPACT_ATOMS: atom_id res chain seq x y z
N MET A 1 16.44 1.38 3.92
CA MET A 1 15.44 0.82 3.13
C MET A 1 15.24 1.50 1.80
N ALA A 2 16.34 1.79 1.16
CA ALA A 2 16.32 2.41 -0.15
C ALA A 2 15.55 1.58 -1.19
N GLU A 3 15.59 0.26 -1.06
CA GLU A 3 14.91 -0.62 -2.01
C GLU A 3 13.40 -0.44 -2.00
N ARG A 4 12.79 -0.20 -0.83
CA ARG A 4 11.35 -0.01 -0.75
C ARG A 4 10.90 1.26 -1.43
N LEU A 5 11.64 2.34 -1.20
CA LEU A 5 11.34 3.61 -1.84
C LEU A 5 11.50 3.51 -3.35
N LYS A 6 12.56 2.86 -3.78
CA LYS A 6 12.83 2.68 -5.20
C LYS A 6 11.72 1.87 -5.87
N ARG A 7 11.24 0.81 -5.19
CA ARG A 7 10.19 -0.04 -5.72
C ARG A 7 8.87 0.73 -5.85
N LEU A 8 8.55 1.54 -4.85
CA LEU A 8 7.35 2.37 -4.88
C LEU A 8 7.42 3.37 -6.03
N GLU A 9 8.57 4.01 -6.21
CA GLU A 9 8.76 4.95 -7.31
C GLU A 9 8.57 4.28 -8.66
N GLU A 10 9.10 3.08 -8.83
CA GLU A 10 8.94 2.34 -10.07
C GLU A 10 7.48 2.03 -10.36
N ILE A 11 6.73 1.62 -9.35
CA ILE A 11 5.31 1.30 -9.52
C ILE A 11 4.53 2.56 -9.86
N LEU A 12 4.82 3.66 -9.21
CA LEU A 12 4.16 4.94 -9.49
C LEU A 12 4.44 5.41 -10.91
N ALA A 13 5.68 5.26 -11.36
CA ALA A 13 6.06 5.63 -12.71
C ALA A 13 5.28 4.83 -13.74
N LYS A 14 5.08 3.53 -13.49
CA LYS A 14 4.28 2.70 -14.38
C LYS A 14 2.82 3.12 -14.41
N LYS A 15 2.29 3.58 -13.29
CA LYS A 15 0.90 3.99 -13.19
C LYS A 15 0.62 5.32 -13.90
N GLN A 16 1.64 6.15 -14.03
CA GLN A 16 1.56 7.45 -14.72
C GLN A 16 0.47 8.37 -14.18
N ARG A 17 0.18 8.28 -12.89
CA ARG A 17 -0.83 9.11 -12.25
C ARG A 17 -0.23 9.76 -11.02
N THR A 18 -0.68 10.99 -10.74
CA THR A 18 -0.19 11.75 -9.60
C THR A 18 -1.22 11.88 -8.49
N ASP A 19 -2.50 11.75 -8.81
CA ASP A 19 -3.57 11.83 -7.82
C ASP A 19 -3.63 10.52 -7.01
N PRO A 20 -3.34 10.56 -5.68
CA PRO A 20 -3.35 9.34 -4.88
C PRO A 20 -4.69 8.60 -4.87
N ASP A 21 -5.81 9.32 -5.05
CA ASP A 21 -7.12 8.69 -5.08
C ASP A 21 -7.36 7.92 -6.38
N GLN A 22 -6.58 8.19 -7.40
CA GLN A 22 -6.71 7.57 -8.71
C GLN A 22 -5.71 6.45 -8.94
N VAL A 23 -4.76 6.27 -8.03
CA VAL A 23 -3.73 5.22 -8.16
C VAL A 23 -4.14 4.02 -7.33
N PHE A 24 -4.25 2.88 -8.00
CA PHE A 24 -4.62 1.62 -7.35
C PHE A 24 -3.48 0.62 -7.48
N PHE A 25 -3.31 -0.15 -6.43
CA PHE A 25 -2.36 -1.26 -6.41
C PHE A 25 -3.12 -2.54 -6.12
N ASP A 26 -2.79 -3.62 -6.81
CA ASP A 26 -3.38 -4.91 -6.47
C ASP A 26 -2.70 -5.47 -5.21
N ASN A 27 -3.22 -6.60 -4.73
CA ASN A 27 -2.69 -7.19 -3.50
C ASN A 27 -1.22 -7.57 -3.64
N GLN A 28 -0.83 -8.05 -4.82
CA GLN A 28 0.57 -8.42 -5.08
C GLN A 28 1.49 -7.21 -4.96
N GLU A 29 1.11 -6.11 -5.59
CA GLU A 29 1.87 -4.88 -5.53
C GLU A 29 1.94 -4.34 -4.10
N PHE A 30 0.81 -4.40 -3.40
CA PHE A 30 0.73 -3.91 -2.02
C PHE A 30 1.68 -4.68 -1.10
N ILE A 31 1.67 -6.01 -1.17
CA ILE A 31 2.56 -6.79 -0.31
C ILE A 31 4.03 -6.57 -0.64
N GLN A 32 4.34 -6.28 -1.90
CA GLN A 32 5.71 -5.94 -2.29
C GLN A 32 6.14 -4.58 -1.77
N ILE A 33 5.26 -3.60 -1.88
CA ILE A 33 5.54 -2.25 -1.39
C ILE A 33 5.76 -2.26 0.11
N MET A 34 4.87 -2.93 0.83
CA MET A 34 4.93 -2.98 2.29
C MET A 34 5.93 -4.01 2.80
N ASN A 35 6.40 -4.87 1.91
CA ASN A 35 7.32 -5.95 2.26
C ASN A 35 6.75 -6.84 3.38
N ILE A 36 5.51 -7.26 3.16
CA ILE A 36 4.79 -8.13 4.09
C ILE A 36 4.36 -9.38 3.33
N CYS A 37 3.87 -10.38 4.06
CA CYS A 37 3.34 -11.57 3.44
C CYS A 37 1.82 -11.45 3.25
N LYS A 38 1.26 -12.37 2.46
CA LYS A 38 -0.18 -12.38 2.19
C LYS A 38 -1.00 -12.49 3.46
N ARG A 39 -0.53 -13.28 4.42
CA ARG A 39 -1.22 -13.47 5.69
C ARG A 39 -1.33 -12.14 6.45
N THR A 40 -0.25 -11.39 6.49
CA THR A 40 -0.24 -10.08 7.16
C THR A 40 -1.20 -9.12 6.47
N ALA A 41 -1.19 -9.09 5.14
CA ALA A 41 -2.09 -8.22 4.39
C ALA A 41 -3.54 -8.58 4.67
N GLN A 42 -3.86 -9.86 4.71
CA GLN A 42 -5.21 -10.29 5.01
C GLN A 42 -5.62 -9.92 6.43
N ALA A 43 -4.72 -10.08 7.40
CA ALA A 43 -4.99 -9.69 8.77
C ALA A 43 -5.30 -8.20 8.86
N TRP A 44 -4.56 -7.38 8.14
CA TRP A 44 -4.77 -5.94 8.13
C TRP A 44 -6.14 -5.59 7.55
N ARG A 45 -6.58 -6.30 6.51
CA ARG A 45 -7.92 -6.10 5.95
C ARG A 45 -8.99 -6.52 6.94
N ASP A 46 -8.81 -7.69 7.56
CA ASP A 46 -9.79 -8.24 8.48
C ASP A 46 -9.94 -7.37 9.74
N GLU A 47 -8.85 -6.77 10.17
CA GLU A 47 -8.84 -5.92 11.36
C GLU A 47 -9.22 -4.47 11.06
N GLY A 48 -9.45 -4.15 9.79
CA GLY A 48 -9.80 -2.79 9.41
C GLY A 48 -8.64 -1.81 9.50
N ILE A 49 -7.41 -2.32 9.48
CA ILE A 49 -6.23 -1.47 9.55
C ILE A 49 -6.05 -0.70 8.24
N ILE A 50 -6.41 -1.32 7.11
CA ILE A 50 -6.31 -0.67 5.81
C ILE A 50 -7.61 -0.84 5.04
N ALA A 51 -8.03 0.24 4.39
CA ALA A 51 -9.17 0.21 3.50
C ALA A 51 -8.78 -0.45 2.17
N TYR A 52 -9.71 -1.15 1.57
CA TYR A 52 -9.46 -1.84 0.32
C TYR A 52 -10.74 -1.94 -0.49
N SER A 53 -10.58 -2.26 -1.77
CA SER A 53 -11.70 -2.56 -2.67
C SER A 53 -11.52 -3.98 -3.16
N GLN A 54 -12.62 -4.71 -3.24
CA GLN A 54 -12.57 -6.09 -3.71
C GLN A 54 -13.56 -6.29 -4.85
N VAL A 55 -13.05 -6.85 -5.93
CA VAL A 55 -13.86 -7.19 -7.10
C VAL A 55 -13.62 -8.68 -7.37
N GLY A 56 -14.62 -9.51 -7.06
CA GLY A 56 -14.44 -10.95 -7.14
C GLY A 56 -13.33 -11.41 -6.20
N ILE A 57 -12.33 -12.06 -6.75
CA ILE A 57 -11.17 -12.52 -5.97
C ILE A 57 -10.03 -11.50 -5.94
N LYS A 58 -10.19 -10.39 -6.65
CA LYS A 58 -9.16 -9.36 -6.75
C LYS A 58 -9.33 -8.31 -5.67
N VAL A 59 -8.24 -7.97 -5.01
CA VAL A 59 -8.20 -6.94 -3.97
C VAL A 59 -7.32 -5.81 -4.46
N TYR A 60 -7.79 -4.58 -4.27
CA TYR A 60 -7.08 -3.38 -4.68
C TYR A 60 -6.98 -2.40 -3.54
N TYR A 61 -5.90 -1.64 -3.51
CA TYR A 61 -5.65 -0.61 -2.51
C TYR A 61 -5.36 0.70 -3.23
N ARG A 62 -5.94 1.78 -2.72
CA ARG A 62 -5.61 3.10 -3.23
C ARG A 62 -4.32 3.58 -2.61
N LEU A 63 -3.56 4.34 -3.38
CA LEU A 63 -2.35 4.94 -2.84
C LEU A 63 -2.67 5.83 -1.64
N SER A 64 -3.78 6.58 -1.69
CA SER A 64 -4.19 7.43 -0.58
C SER A 64 -4.42 6.61 0.70
N ASP A 65 -5.00 5.42 0.58
CA ASP A 65 -5.23 4.55 1.74
C ASP A 65 -3.91 4.02 2.29
N ILE A 66 -2.97 3.70 1.42
CA ILE A 66 -1.65 3.25 1.84
C ILE A 66 -0.91 4.37 2.57
N LEU A 67 -0.97 5.58 2.02
CA LEU A 67 -0.33 6.74 2.64
C LEU A 67 -0.97 7.05 3.99
N ALA A 68 -2.30 6.95 4.08
CA ALA A 68 -3.01 7.17 5.33
C ALA A 68 -2.59 6.14 6.39
N LEU A 69 -2.44 4.88 5.98
CA LEU A 69 -1.98 3.84 6.88
C LEU A 69 -0.58 4.15 7.42
N LEU A 70 0.32 4.52 6.53
CA LEU A 70 1.69 4.84 6.93
C LEU A 70 1.73 6.06 7.84
N ASP A 71 0.92 7.07 7.54
CA ASP A 71 0.86 8.28 8.34
C ASP A 71 0.30 8.01 9.73
N LYS A 72 -0.76 7.20 9.79
CA LYS A 72 -1.40 6.83 11.06
C LYS A 72 -0.44 6.11 11.98
N HIS A 73 0.43 5.29 11.43
CA HIS A 73 1.39 4.51 12.19
C HIS A 73 2.79 5.11 12.17
N HIS A 74 2.88 6.34 11.69
CA HIS A 74 4.16 7.04 11.66
C HIS A 74 4.66 7.29 13.08
N LYS A 75 5.92 6.97 13.29
CA LYS A 75 6.58 7.26 14.56
C LYS A 75 7.74 8.19 14.28
N PRO A 76 7.75 9.36 14.94
CA PRO A 76 8.85 10.29 14.71
C PRO A 76 10.17 9.69 15.15
N ALA A 77 11.21 10.02 14.42
CA ALA A 77 12.53 9.55 14.76
C ALA A 77 12.93 10.10 16.11
N LYS A 78 13.50 9.23 16.92
CA LYS A 78 14.07 9.66 18.18
C LYS A 78 15.51 10.05 17.95
N SER A 79 15.80 11.23 18.31
CA SER A 79 17.16 11.73 18.20
C SER A 79 18.01 11.33 19.38
#